data_2a58ea4f5c900116233d794450c7c635
#
_entry.id   2a58ea4f5c900116233d794450c7c635
#
_cell.length_a   1.000
_cell.length_b   1.000
_cell.length_c   1.000
_cell.angle_alpha   90.00
_cell.angle_beta   90.00
_cell.angle_gamma   90.00
#
_symmetry.space_group_name_H-M   'P 1'
#
loop_
_entity.id
_entity.type
_entity.pdbx_description
1 polymer ?
#
loop_
_entity_poly.entity_id
_entity_poly.type
_entity_poly.pdbx_seq_one_letter_code
_entity_poly.pdbx_strand_id
1 'polypeptide(L)'
;GMINSVVSAIEFSIVLWGLSGVLALFGFEIPRGMVFFVFIFVILATFVAMWIGKPLIKLNFNNERLNGNYRYSLIRVRDHAESIAFYDGEKVERQNLRTHFRRIIDNRWRIVYRSLGLNGFNSGITQGVQLLPLMLQAPRFFAGQVTIGDMHQTVQAFNRLQRALSFFRNFYEQFTAYQARLERLSGFMENLTEYPAFKQPQVSEVS
;
A
#
# COMPACT_ATOMS: atom_id res chain seq x y z
N GLY A 1 -11.69 -3.84 13.98
CA GLY A 1 -10.42 -4.47 13.97
C GLY A 1 -10.38 -5.85 13.30
N MET A 2 -9.27 -6.54 13.45
CA MET A 2 -8.97 -7.83 12.83
C MET A 2 -10.03 -8.91 13.09
N ILE A 3 -10.49 -9.02 14.35
CA ILE A 3 -11.54 -9.98 14.75
C ILE A 3 -12.82 -9.76 13.94
N ASN A 4 -13.29 -8.52 13.83
CA ASN A 4 -14.49 -8.20 13.06
C ASN A 4 -14.34 -8.56 11.57
N SER A 5 -13.14 -8.41 11.01
CA SER A 5 -12.91 -8.79 9.60
C SER A 5 -12.91 -10.30 9.40
N VAL A 6 -12.39 -11.07 10.38
CA VAL A 6 -12.45 -12.55 10.35
C VAL A 6 -13.90 -13.02 10.48
N VAL A 7 -14.62 -12.50 11.47
CA VAL A 7 -16.04 -12.83 11.69
C VAL A 7 -16.86 -12.48 10.45
N SER A 8 -16.70 -11.27 9.91
CA SER A 8 -17.38 -10.87 8.68
C SER A 8 -17.02 -11.76 7.47
N ALA A 9 -15.77 -12.16 7.33
CA ALA A 9 -15.37 -13.07 6.25
C ALA A 9 -16.09 -14.43 6.35
N ILE A 10 -16.20 -14.98 7.55
CA ILE A 10 -16.90 -16.25 7.81
C ILE A 10 -18.41 -16.10 7.57
N GLU A 11 -19.03 -15.10 8.20
CA GLU A 11 -20.47 -14.85 8.08
C GLU A 11 -20.90 -14.65 6.63
N PHE A 12 -20.21 -13.77 5.90
CA PHE A 12 -20.58 -13.49 4.50
C PHE A 12 -20.19 -14.62 3.54
N SER A 13 -19.21 -15.46 3.87
CA SER A 13 -18.95 -16.70 3.15
C SER A 13 -20.12 -17.67 3.30
N ILE A 14 -20.68 -17.81 4.50
CA ILE A 14 -21.86 -18.66 4.76
C ILE A 14 -23.10 -18.11 4.03
N VAL A 15 -23.32 -16.79 4.09
CA VAL A 15 -24.45 -16.15 3.38
C VAL A 15 -24.33 -16.36 1.87
N LEU A 16 -23.16 -16.14 1.29
CA LEU A 16 -22.91 -16.40 -0.13
C LEU A 16 -23.05 -17.88 -0.48
N TRP A 17 -22.67 -18.78 0.42
CA TRP A 17 -22.86 -20.23 0.25
C TRP A 17 -24.33 -20.61 0.17
N GLY A 18 -25.20 -19.98 0.95
CA GLY A 18 -26.64 -20.16 0.92
C GLY A 18 -27.33 -19.56 -0.32
N LEU A 19 -26.86 -18.38 -0.76
CA LEU A 19 -27.41 -17.66 -1.91
C LEU A 19 -26.84 -18.15 -3.25
N SER A 20 -25.65 -18.77 -3.23
CA SER A 20 -25.02 -19.29 -4.43
C SER A 20 -25.67 -20.58 -4.85
N GLY A 21 -26.50 -20.51 -5.89
CA GLY A 21 -26.94 -21.69 -6.64
C GLY A 21 -25.85 -22.17 -7.61
N VAL A 22 -26.25 -23.03 -8.55
CA VAL A 22 -25.37 -23.48 -9.64
C VAL A 22 -24.96 -22.28 -10.51
N LEU A 23 -23.68 -22.02 -10.60
CA LEU A 23 -23.12 -20.97 -11.44
C LEU A 23 -22.77 -21.59 -12.79
N ALA A 24 -23.57 -21.28 -13.81
CA ALA A 24 -23.26 -21.67 -15.18
C ALA A 24 -22.28 -20.64 -15.79
N LEU A 25 -21.01 -20.97 -15.80
CA LEU A 25 -19.96 -20.16 -16.41
C LEU A 25 -19.35 -20.96 -17.57
N PHE A 26 -19.46 -20.46 -18.79
CA PHE A 26 -18.90 -21.09 -20.01
C PHE A 26 -19.30 -22.59 -20.21
N GLY A 27 -20.50 -23.00 -19.79
CA GLY A 27 -20.95 -24.37 -19.94
C GLY A 27 -20.57 -25.32 -18.80
N PHE A 28 -19.87 -24.84 -17.78
CA PHE A 28 -19.61 -25.60 -16.56
C PHE A 28 -20.57 -25.17 -15.45
N GLU A 29 -21.35 -26.12 -14.95
CA GLU A 29 -22.23 -25.95 -13.80
C GLU A 29 -21.41 -26.19 -12.51
N ILE A 30 -20.94 -25.10 -11.88
CA ILE A 30 -20.20 -25.19 -10.61
C ILE A 30 -21.20 -24.96 -9.47
N PRO A 31 -21.54 -25.98 -8.69
CA PRO A 31 -22.39 -25.80 -7.52
C PRO A 31 -21.68 -24.88 -6.53
N ARG A 32 -22.38 -23.81 -6.11
CA ARG A 32 -21.86 -22.82 -5.16
C ARG A 32 -20.64 -22.05 -5.64
N GLY A 33 -20.46 -21.91 -6.95
CA GLY A 33 -19.30 -21.29 -7.61
C GLY A 33 -19.06 -19.84 -7.23
N MET A 34 -20.08 -19.12 -6.74
CA MET A 34 -19.98 -17.70 -6.38
C MET A 34 -18.95 -17.43 -5.27
N VAL A 35 -18.89 -18.30 -4.26
CA VAL A 35 -17.95 -18.17 -3.15
C VAL A 35 -16.51 -18.35 -3.64
N PHE A 36 -16.26 -19.42 -4.40
CA PHE A 36 -14.94 -19.66 -4.98
C PHE A 36 -14.51 -18.53 -5.92
N PHE A 37 -15.45 -18.02 -6.71
CA PHE A 37 -15.20 -16.88 -7.60
C PHE A 37 -14.74 -15.64 -6.83
N VAL A 38 -15.39 -15.29 -5.71
CA VAL A 38 -14.98 -14.15 -4.85
C VAL A 38 -13.56 -14.34 -4.33
N PHE A 39 -13.25 -15.51 -3.78
CA PHE A 39 -11.90 -15.76 -3.24
C PHE A 39 -10.84 -15.67 -4.33
N ILE A 40 -11.04 -16.31 -5.46
CA ILE A 40 -10.11 -16.27 -6.60
C ILE A 40 -9.96 -14.82 -7.09
N PHE A 41 -11.06 -14.10 -7.25
CA PHE A 41 -11.07 -12.71 -7.68
C PHE A 41 -10.26 -11.81 -6.73
N VAL A 42 -10.48 -11.92 -5.41
CA VAL A 42 -9.76 -11.09 -4.43
C VAL A 42 -8.29 -11.45 -4.36
N ILE A 43 -7.94 -12.73 -4.43
CA ILE A 43 -6.54 -13.19 -4.45
C ILE A 43 -5.84 -12.62 -5.70
N LEU A 44 -6.46 -12.77 -6.87
CA LEU A 44 -5.92 -12.28 -8.14
C LEU A 44 -5.77 -10.75 -8.12
N ALA A 45 -6.81 -10.03 -7.70
CA ALA A 45 -6.80 -8.59 -7.56
C ALA A 45 -5.71 -8.10 -6.58
N THR A 46 -5.53 -8.82 -5.47
CA THR A 46 -4.47 -8.52 -4.50
C THR A 46 -3.08 -8.72 -5.12
N PHE A 47 -2.88 -9.83 -5.82
CA PHE A 47 -1.60 -10.10 -6.49
C PHE A 47 -1.25 -9.03 -7.52
N VAL A 48 -2.21 -8.64 -8.36
CA VAL A 48 -2.01 -7.57 -9.37
C VAL A 48 -1.76 -6.22 -8.70
N ALA A 49 -2.50 -5.87 -7.64
CA ALA A 49 -2.28 -4.64 -6.89
C ALA A 49 -0.87 -4.58 -6.27
N MET A 50 -0.40 -5.69 -5.70
CA MET A 50 0.96 -5.80 -5.16
C MET A 50 2.02 -5.66 -6.26
N TRP A 51 1.80 -6.29 -7.41
CA TRP A 51 2.71 -6.20 -8.54
C TRP A 51 2.84 -4.75 -9.07
N ILE A 52 1.72 -4.03 -9.17
CA ILE A 52 1.71 -2.60 -9.56
C ILE A 52 2.30 -1.72 -8.45
N GLY A 53 2.01 -2.02 -7.19
CA GLY A 53 2.41 -1.21 -6.01
C GLY A 53 3.87 -1.38 -5.59
N LYS A 54 4.46 -2.55 -5.79
CA LYS A 54 5.84 -2.85 -5.36
C LYS A 54 6.89 -1.82 -5.83
N PRO A 55 6.91 -1.35 -7.10
CA PRO A 55 7.84 -0.32 -7.53
C PRO A 55 7.66 1.03 -6.84
N LEU A 56 6.45 1.33 -6.34
CA LEU A 56 6.13 2.59 -5.67
C LEU A 56 6.92 2.76 -4.36
N ILE A 57 7.13 1.67 -3.62
CA ILE A 57 7.92 1.66 -2.39
C ILE A 57 9.36 2.15 -2.69
N LYS A 58 9.96 1.60 -3.75
CA LYS A 58 11.32 1.97 -4.17
C LYS A 58 11.41 3.42 -4.65
N LEU A 59 10.39 3.90 -5.37
CA LEU A 59 10.30 5.28 -5.83
C LEU A 59 10.14 6.26 -4.67
N ASN A 60 9.33 5.93 -3.66
CA ASN A 60 9.17 6.74 -2.45
C ASN A 60 10.46 6.80 -1.64
N PHE A 61 11.14 5.68 -1.44
CA PHE A 61 12.45 5.67 -0.79
C PHE A 61 13.47 6.55 -1.53
N ASN A 62 13.50 6.45 -2.87
CA ASN A 62 14.37 7.28 -3.69
C ASN A 62 14.01 8.77 -3.60
N ASN A 63 12.72 9.10 -3.46
CA ASN A 63 12.25 10.47 -3.25
C ASN A 63 12.82 11.08 -1.96
N GLU A 64 12.79 10.33 -0.85
CA GLU A 64 13.36 10.80 0.42
C GLU A 64 14.88 11.01 0.33
N ARG A 65 15.59 10.09 -0.33
CA ARG A 65 17.03 10.23 -0.57
C ARG A 65 17.37 11.47 -1.41
N LEU A 66 16.63 11.71 -2.49
CA LEU A 66 16.83 12.87 -3.36
C LEU A 66 16.53 14.19 -2.63
N ASN A 67 15.47 14.23 -1.83
CA ASN A 67 15.14 15.39 -0.99
C ASN A 67 16.23 15.65 0.06
N GLY A 68 16.76 14.62 0.70
CA GLY A 68 17.87 14.72 1.64
C GLY A 68 19.11 15.32 0.99
N ASN A 69 19.51 14.81 -0.17
CA ASN A 69 20.66 15.33 -0.93
C ASN A 69 20.47 16.78 -1.37
N TYR A 70 19.27 17.17 -1.78
CA TYR A 70 18.97 18.54 -2.15
C TYR A 70 19.04 19.49 -0.94
N ARG A 71 18.48 19.11 0.21
CA ARG A 71 18.59 19.89 1.45
C ARG A 71 20.06 20.06 1.88
N TYR A 72 20.84 18.99 1.82
CA TYR A 72 22.27 19.06 2.10
C TYR A 72 22.99 20.05 1.17
N SER A 73 22.69 20.02 -0.13
CA SER A 73 23.26 20.94 -1.11
C SER A 73 22.88 22.39 -0.82
N LEU A 74 21.63 22.66 -0.38
CA LEU A 74 21.19 24.00 0.02
C LEU A 74 21.95 24.52 1.27
N ILE A 75 22.11 23.65 2.28
CA ILE A 75 22.85 23.98 3.49
C ILE A 75 24.31 24.32 3.14
N ARG A 76 24.95 23.49 2.30
CA ARG A 76 26.32 23.74 1.84
C ARG A 76 26.47 25.08 1.13
N VAL A 77 25.55 25.46 0.24
CA VAL A 77 25.56 26.75 -0.44
C VAL A 77 25.40 27.90 0.55
N ARG A 78 24.52 27.76 1.53
CA ARG A 78 24.33 28.76 2.59
C ARG A 78 25.60 28.94 3.44
N ASP A 79 26.19 27.84 3.86
CA ASP A 79 27.35 27.86 4.77
C ASP A 79 28.62 28.36 4.07
N HIS A 80 28.69 28.28 2.75
CA HIS A 80 29.83 28.76 1.95
C HIS A 80 29.48 29.97 1.04
N ALA A 81 28.41 30.71 1.38
CA ALA A 81 27.89 31.78 0.54
C ALA A 81 28.92 32.86 0.21
N GLU A 82 29.75 33.27 1.20
CA GLU A 82 30.82 34.26 1.01
C GLU A 82 31.88 33.76 0.03
N SER A 83 32.34 32.53 0.17
CA SER A 83 33.32 31.93 -0.73
C SER A 83 32.77 31.80 -2.16
N ILE A 84 31.51 31.41 -2.31
CA ILE A 84 30.85 31.30 -3.60
C ILE A 84 30.77 32.67 -4.29
N ALA A 85 30.42 33.71 -3.54
CA ALA A 85 30.38 35.09 -4.06
C ALA A 85 31.76 35.60 -4.44
N PHE A 86 32.78 35.30 -3.62
CA PHE A 86 34.15 35.75 -3.87
C PHE A 86 34.77 35.18 -5.16
N TYR A 87 34.40 33.90 -5.50
CA TYR A 87 34.88 33.22 -6.70
C TYR A 87 33.91 33.25 -7.90
N ASP A 88 32.90 34.11 -7.87
CA ASP A 88 31.82 34.14 -8.91
C ASP A 88 31.19 32.78 -9.20
N GLY A 89 31.13 31.89 -8.19
CA GLY A 89 30.67 30.51 -8.30
C GLY A 89 29.14 30.33 -8.37
N GLU A 90 28.38 31.41 -8.27
CA GLU A 90 26.88 31.36 -8.19
C GLU A 90 26.22 30.65 -9.35
N LYS A 91 26.74 30.82 -10.58
CA LYS A 91 26.18 30.15 -11.77
C LYS A 91 26.34 28.65 -11.71
N VAL A 92 27.49 28.19 -11.20
CA VAL A 92 27.79 26.74 -11.06
C VAL A 92 26.92 26.13 -9.99
N GLU A 93 26.81 26.74 -8.81
CA GLU A 93 25.98 26.23 -7.73
C GLU A 93 24.49 26.28 -8.07
N ARG A 94 24.02 27.28 -8.78
CA ARG A 94 22.67 27.35 -9.31
C ARG A 94 22.37 26.18 -10.27
N GLN A 95 23.30 25.86 -11.13
CA GLN A 95 23.14 24.73 -12.08
C GLN A 95 23.14 23.39 -11.35
N ASN A 96 23.98 23.22 -10.33
CA ASN A 96 24.02 22.04 -9.46
C ASN A 96 22.67 21.84 -8.73
N LEU A 97 22.19 22.88 -8.06
CA LEU A 97 20.90 22.86 -7.37
C LEU A 97 19.75 22.55 -8.32
N ARG A 98 19.76 23.16 -9.52
CA ARG A 98 18.74 22.92 -10.55
C ARG A 98 18.75 21.45 -11.03
N THR A 99 19.92 20.85 -11.14
CA THR A 99 20.08 19.44 -11.52
C THR A 99 19.54 18.52 -10.41
N HIS A 100 19.85 18.77 -9.16
CA HIS A 100 19.30 18.02 -8.03
C HIS A 100 17.79 18.15 -7.96
N PHE A 101 17.26 19.37 -8.11
CA PHE A 101 15.82 19.62 -8.11
C PHE A 101 15.10 18.91 -9.27
N ARG A 102 15.66 18.93 -10.48
CA ARG A 102 15.12 18.22 -11.64
C ARG A 102 14.98 16.72 -11.38
N ARG A 103 15.98 16.09 -10.74
CA ARG A 103 15.92 14.67 -10.36
C ARG A 103 14.77 14.36 -9.40
N ILE A 104 14.47 15.28 -8.47
CA ILE A 104 13.30 15.16 -7.57
C ILE A 104 12.01 15.18 -8.40
N ILE A 105 11.86 16.16 -9.30
CA ILE A 105 10.68 16.31 -10.14
C ILE A 105 10.48 15.07 -11.03
N ASP A 106 11.52 14.58 -11.68
CA ASP A 106 11.45 13.39 -12.54
C ASP A 106 11.02 12.15 -11.75
N ASN A 107 11.57 11.96 -10.54
CA ASN A 107 11.15 10.86 -9.68
C ASN A 107 9.73 11.03 -9.18
N ARG A 108 9.29 12.27 -8.89
CA ARG A 108 7.92 12.60 -8.47
C ARG A 108 6.91 12.27 -9.57
N TRP A 109 7.20 12.58 -10.83
CA TRP A 109 6.37 12.20 -11.96
C TRP A 109 6.22 10.69 -12.09
N ARG A 110 7.29 9.93 -11.89
CA ARG A 110 7.23 8.45 -11.87
C ARG A 110 6.31 7.93 -10.76
N ILE A 111 6.37 8.54 -9.56
CA ILE A 111 5.45 8.22 -8.45
C ILE A 111 4.01 8.50 -8.85
N VAL A 112 3.73 9.68 -9.42
CA VAL A 112 2.38 10.08 -9.86
C VAL A 112 1.82 9.08 -10.88
N TYR A 113 2.54 8.76 -11.94
CA TYR A 113 2.07 7.80 -12.94
C TYR A 113 1.81 6.41 -12.36
N ARG A 114 2.68 5.94 -11.47
CA ARG A 114 2.47 4.65 -10.79
C ARG A 114 1.29 4.67 -9.83
N SER A 115 1.13 5.75 -9.07
CA SER A 115 -0.02 5.94 -8.18
C SER A 115 -1.34 6.03 -8.94
N LEU A 116 -1.37 6.73 -10.07
CA LEU A 116 -2.53 6.77 -10.95
C LEU A 116 -2.90 5.38 -11.48
N GLY A 117 -1.91 4.60 -11.92
CA GLY A 117 -2.14 3.22 -12.36
C GLY A 117 -2.70 2.34 -11.24
N LEU A 118 -2.15 2.42 -10.03
CA LEU A 118 -2.64 1.66 -8.89
C LEU A 118 -4.05 2.10 -8.45
N ASN A 119 -4.30 3.40 -8.38
CA ASN A 119 -5.60 3.94 -8.00
C ASN A 119 -6.66 3.64 -9.07
N GLY A 120 -6.31 3.75 -10.35
CA GLY A 120 -7.20 3.38 -11.46
C GLY A 120 -7.57 1.89 -11.41
N PHE A 121 -6.59 1.02 -11.17
CA PHE A 121 -6.83 -0.41 -10.98
C PHE A 121 -7.74 -0.67 -9.77
N ASN A 122 -7.45 -0.08 -8.61
CA ASN A 122 -8.27 -0.25 -7.41
C ASN A 122 -9.71 0.26 -7.62
N SER A 123 -9.90 1.39 -8.32
CA SER A 123 -11.22 1.90 -8.67
C SER A 123 -11.95 0.95 -9.61
N GLY A 124 -11.26 0.40 -10.62
CA GLY A 124 -11.83 -0.61 -11.52
C GLY A 124 -12.27 -1.87 -10.78
N ILE A 125 -11.45 -2.37 -9.84
CA ILE A 125 -11.82 -3.50 -8.98
C ILE A 125 -13.05 -3.16 -8.14
N THR A 126 -13.12 -1.98 -7.54
CA THR A 126 -14.26 -1.56 -6.71
C THR A 126 -15.55 -1.51 -7.52
N GLN A 127 -15.51 -1.01 -8.74
CA GLN A 127 -16.68 -1.01 -9.63
C GLN A 127 -17.02 -2.42 -10.11
N GLY A 128 -16.01 -3.24 -10.43
CA GLY A 128 -16.20 -4.64 -10.81
C GLY A 128 -16.89 -5.45 -9.72
N VAL A 129 -16.54 -5.25 -8.46
CA VAL A 129 -17.15 -5.89 -7.29
C VAL A 129 -18.67 -5.63 -7.21
N GLN A 130 -19.14 -4.48 -7.68
CA GLN A 130 -20.57 -4.16 -7.69
C GLN A 130 -21.30 -4.79 -8.88
N LEU A 131 -20.67 -4.82 -10.04
CA LEU A 131 -21.31 -5.26 -11.29
C LEU A 131 -21.22 -6.78 -11.51
N LEU A 132 -20.12 -7.41 -11.16
CA LEU A 132 -19.89 -8.84 -11.41
C LEU A 132 -20.94 -9.75 -10.79
N PRO A 133 -21.33 -9.62 -9.50
CA PRO A 133 -22.38 -10.47 -8.93
C PRO A 133 -23.72 -10.30 -9.63
N LEU A 134 -24.05 -9.08 -10.06
CA LEU A 134 -25.28 -8.81 -10.82
C LEU A 134 -25.26 -9.51 -12.17
N MET A 135 -24.16 -9.40 -12.91
CA MET A 135 -24.01 -10.07 -14.21
C MET A 135 -24.05 -11.59 -14.08
N LEU A 136 -23.44 -12.14 -13.05
CA LEU A 136 -23.44 -13.58 -12.80
C LEU A 136 -24.81 -14.14 -12.39
N GLN A 137 -25.66 -13.33 -11.73
CA GLN A 137 -26.99 -13.72 -11.33
C GLN A 137 -28.09 -13.36 -12.36
N ALA A 138 -27.79 -12.49 -13.32
CA ALA A 138 -28.76 -12.05 -14.32
C ALA A 138 -29.47 -13.22 -15.04
N PRO A 139 -28.80 -14.27 -15.53
CA PRO A 139 -29.49 -15.41 -16.17
C PRO A 139 -30.48 -16.11 -15.25
N ARG A 140 -30.15 -16.25 -13.96
CA ARG A 140 -31.02 -16.88 -12.96
C ARG A 140 -32.20 -16.00 -12.59
N PHE A 141 -32.03 -14.69 -12.59
CA PHE A 141 -33.09 -13.71 -12.38
C PHE A 141 -34.10 -13.76 -13.53
N PHE A 142 -33.66 -13.76 -14.79
CA PHE A 142 -34.53 -13.85 -15.94
C PHE A 142 -35.24 -15.24 -16.05
N ALA A 143 -34.64 -16.29 -15.49
CA ALA A 143 -35.26 -17.60 -15.35
C ALA A 143 -36.25 -17.71 -14.16
N GLY A 144 -36.44 -16.61 -13.38
CA GLY A 144 -37.35 -16.60 -12.24
C GLY A 144 -36.86 -17.37 -11.00
N GLN A 145 -35.56 -17.74 -10.97
CA GLN A 145 -35.01 -18.58 -9.89
C GLN A 145 -34.54 -17.73 -8.67
N VAL A 146 -34.33 -16.44 -8.84
CA VAL A 146 -33.90 -15.52 -7.80
C VAL A 146 -34.68 -14.21 -7.86
N THR A 147 -34.93 -13.61 -6.72
CA THR A 147 -35.62 -12.32 -6.61
C THR A 147 -34.62 -11.16 -6.71
N ILE A 148 -35.12 -9.94 -6.92
CA ILE A 148 -34.29 -8.71 -6.83
C ILE A 148 -33.66 -8.57 -5.45
N GLY A 149 -34.37 -8.98 -4.38
CA GLY A 149 -33.84 -9.01 -3.02
C GLY A 149 -32.62 -9.92 -2.87
N ASP A 150 -32.67 -11.12 -3.44
CA ASP A 150 -31.55 -12.08 -3.42
C ASP A 150 -30.35 -11.53 -4.18
N MET A 151 -30.57 -10.87 -5.32
CA MET A 151 -29.50 -10.20 -6.07
C MET A 151 -28.83 -9.12 -5.25
N HIS A 152 -29.62 -8.25 -4.60
CA HIS A 152 -29.08 -7.19 -3.75
C HIS A 152 -28.31 -7.76 -2.55
N GLN A 153 -28.84 -8.79 -1.90
CA GLN A 153 -28.19 -9.46 -0.80
C GLN A 153 -26.85 -10.10 -1.23
N THR A 154 -26.81 -10.70 -2.41
CA THR A 154 -25.56 -11.26 -2.97
C THR A 154 -24.50 -10.16 -3.21
N VAL A 155 -24.90 -9.03 -3.80
CA VAL A 155 -23.98 -7.90 -4.00
C VAL A 155 -23.46 -7.38 -2.66
N GLN A 156 -24.31 -7.25 -1.64
CA GLN A 156 -23.90 -6.82 -0.30
C GLN A 156 -22.93 -7.82 0.34
N ALA A 157 -23.24 -9.12 0.28
CA ALA A 157 -22.38 -10.16 0.82
C ALA A 157 -21.02 -10.19 0.11
N PHE A 158 -21.01 -10.06 -1.23
CA PHE A 158 -19.79 -9.98 -2.02
C PHE A 158 -18.91 -8.76 -1.63
N ASN A 159 -19.53 -7.58 -1.52
CA ASN A 159 -18.85 -6.35 -1.10
C ASN A 159 -18.25 -6.46 0.31
N ARG A 160 -18.96 -7.06 1.25
CA ARG A 160 -18.49 -7.23 2.62
C ARG A 160 -17.36 -8.24 2.72
N LEU A 161 -17.47 -9.36 2.00
CA LEU A 161 -16.41 -10.36 1.93
C LEU A 161 -15.14 -9.80 1.29
N GLN A 162 -15.27 -9.08 0.19
CA GLN A 162 -14.15 -8.42 -0.48
C GLN A 162 -13.46 -7.41 0.47
N ARG A 163 -14.23 -6.60 1.21
CA ARG A 163 -13.66 -5.66 2.20
C ARG A 163 -12.94 -6.38 3.34
N ALA A 164 -13.53 -7.45 3.85
CA ALA A 164 -12.93 -8.25 4.92
C ALA A 164 -11.59 -8.86 4.46
N LEU A 165 -11.53 -9.42 3.25
CA LEU A 165 -10.31 -9.98 2.69
C LEU A 165 -9.27 -8.90 2.36
N SER A 166 -9.70 -7.73 1.86
CA SER A 166 -8.81 -6.58 1.61
C SER A 166 -8.22 -6.01 2.90
N PHE A 167 -8.94 -6.12 4.03
CA PHE A 167 -8.41 -5.72 5.34
C PHE A 167 -7.13 -6.49 5.70
N PHE A 168 -7.07 -7.79 5.45
CA PHE A 168 -5.88 -8.60 5.73
C PHE A 168 -4.66 -8.12 4.93
N ARG A 169 -4.85 -7.73 3.67
CA ARG A 169 -3.79 -7.15 2.85
C ARG A 169 -3.26 -5.86 3.46
N ASN A 170 -4.15 -4.93 3.81
CA ASN A 170 -3.78 -3.64 4.38
C ASN A 170 -3.14 -3.79 5.77
N PHE A 171 -3.63 -4.75 6.56
CA PHE A 171 -3.06 -5.07 7.86
C PHE A 171 -1.63 -5.62 7.74
N TYR A 172 -1.39 -6.51 6.79
CA TYR A 172 -0.06 -7.04 6.53
C TYR A 172 0.95 -5.94 6.15
N GLU A 173 0.56 -5.00 5.30
CA GLU A 173 1.40 -3.85 4.94
C GLU A 173 1.73 -2.97 6.15
N GLN A 174 0.75 -2.69 7.00
CA GLN A 174 0.94 -1.94 8.24
C GLN A 174 1.81 -2.70 9.25
N PHE A 175 1.60 -4.01 9.37
CA PHE A 175 2.40 -4.87 10.26
C PHE A 175 3.86 -4.91 9.84
N THR A 176 4.14 -5.05 8.54
CA THR A 176 5.50 -5.04 8.01
C THR A 176 6.19 -3.68 8.28
N ALA A 177 5.47 -2.57 8.11
CA ALA A 177 5.99 -1.25 8.42
C ALA A 177 6.24 -1.05 9.93
N TYR A 178 5.40 -1.64 10.79
CA TYR A 178 5.59 -1.63 12.24
C TYR A 178 6.80 -2.47 12.66
N GLN A 179 6.96 -3.66 12.10
CA GLN A 179 8.11 -4.52 12.34
C GLN A 179 9.44 -3.82 11.98
N ALA A 180 9.50 -3.15 10.84
CA ALA A 180 10.67 -2.37 10.43
C ALA A 180 11.00 -1.20 11.39
N ARG A 181 9.97 -0.62 12.04
CA ARG A 181 10.18 0.42 13.09
C ARG A 181 10.71 -0.21 14.38
N LEU A 182 10.20 -1.37 14.78
CA LEU A 182 10.68 -2.10 15.95
C LEU A 182 12.13 -2.54 15.78
N GLU A 183 12.53 -3.05 14.62
CA GLU A 183 13.91 -3.43 14.33
C GLU A 183 14.88 -2.25 14.45
N ARG A 184 14.49 -1.05 14.02
CA ARG A 184 15.30 0.16 14.21
C ARG A 184 15.43 0.54 15.68
N LEU A 185 14.34 0.43 16.46
CA LEU A 185 14.35 0.71 17.90
C LEU A 185 15.20 -0.30 18.65
N SER A 186 15.08 -1.58 18.33
CA SER A 186 15.87 -2.63 18.97
C SER A 186 17.37 -2.49 18.64
N GLY A 187 17.72 -2.19 17.39
CA GLY A 187 19.08 -1.90 17.00
C GLY A 187 19.66 -0.64 17.66
N PHE A 188 18.84 0.40 17.90
CA PHE A 188 19.24 1.58 18.66
C PHE A 188 19.47 1.25 20.14
N MET A 189 18.57 0.47 20.76
CA MET A 189 18.72 0.04 22.15
C MET A 189 19.95 -0.89 22.34
N GLU A 190 20.20 -1.80 21.40
CA GLU A 190 21.38 -2.67 21.40
C GLU A 190 22.67 -1.86 21.32
N ASN A 191 22.75 -0.87 20.43
CA ASN A 191 23.88 0.05 20.35
C ASN A 191 24.06 0.90 21.62
N LEU A 192 22.98 1.27 22.33
CA LEU A 192 23.09 2.00 23.62
C LEU A 192 23.62 1.11 24.75
N THR A 193 23.29 -0.19 24.74
CA THR A 193 23.75 -1.13 25.76
C THR A 193 25.20 -1.61 25.49
N GLU A 194 25.64 -1.55 24.25
CA GLU A 194 27.01 -1.93 23.85
C GLU A 194 28.06 -0.83 24.13
N TYR A 195 27.63 0.43 24.31
CA TYR A 195 28.52 1.50 24.76
C TYR A 195 28.66 1.43 26.28
N PRO A 196 29.85 1.08 26.81
CA PRO A 196 30.08 1.13 28.25
C PRO A 196 29.84 2.55 28.75
N ALA A 197 29.06 2.65 29.81
CA ALA A 197 28.76 3.93 30.46
C ALA A 197 30.03 4.81 30.50
N PHE A 198 29.91 6.04 29.99
CA PHE A 198 30.99 7.03 30.08
C PHE A 198 31.53 6.98 31.50
N LYS A 199 32.80 6.54 31.66
CA LYS A 199 33.49 6.69 32.94
C LYS A 199 33.51 8.18 33.23
N GLN A 200 32.78 8.58 34.26
CA GLN A 200 32.85 9.92 34.76
C GLN A 200 34.33 10.28 35.02
N PRO A 201 34.83 11.40 34.51
CA PRO A 201 36.20 11.80 34.80
C PRO A 201 36.35 11.90 36.32
N GLN A 202 37.26 11.12 36.91
CA GLN A 202 37.60 11.26 38.31
C GLN A 202 38.26 12.65 38.48
N VAL A 203 37.52 13.53 39.08
CA VAL A 203 38.09 14.83 39.53
C VAL A 203 39.00 14.49 40.71
N SER A 204 40.30 14.43 40.47
CA SER A 204 41.28 14.38 41.56
C SER A 204 41.28 15.74 42.23
N GLU A 205 40.78 15.80 43.46
CA GLU A 205 41.01 16.92 44.31
C GLU A 205 42.53 17.08 44.55
N VAL A 206 43.11 18.16 44.05
CA VAL A 206 44.48 18.55 44.35
C VAL A 206 44.43 19.24 45.71
N SER A 207 44.94 18.58 46.73
CA SER A 207 45.21 19.11 48.06
C SER A 207 46.42 20.06 48.05
#